data_f14237e3d18ad9d1a1b9b11273b209cc
#
_entry.id   f14237e3d18ad9d1a1b9b11273b209cc
#
_cell.length_a   1.000
_cell.length_b   1.000
_cell.length_c   1.000
_cell.angle_alpha   90.00
_cell.angle_beta   90.00
_cell.angle_gamma   90.00
#
_symmetry.space_group_name_H-M   'P 1'
#
loop_
_entity.id
_entity.type
_entity.pdbx_description
1 polymer ?
#
loop_
_entity_poly.entity_id
_entity_poly.type
_entity_poly.pdbx_seq_one_letter_code
_entity_poly.pdbx_strand_id
1 'polypeptide(L)'
;MDDVKEKVQDPLIEVNLGTKEDQQVTFVSGHLGPEEFDKIMTFLRRDKNCFAWDYPELSELSRKLVEHRLLIKKGFLPFQQAPRRMATNITLKIKEEIERLVRAGFIRPARYIEWLSNMVHVVKKNGKLRICIDFRNINMATPKDEYPMPVADLLVDDVSGYKVLSFMDGHAGYNQIFIAESDVHKTAFRCPSSIGTFEWVVMPFSLKNAGATYQRAMNSIFHDMIGKYMEMYIDDIVVKS
;
A
#
# COMPACT_ATOMS: atom_id res chain seq x y z
N MET A 1 -34.37 10.41 -18.26
CA MET A 1 -34.79 10.22 -16.85
C MET A 1 -33.54 9.68 -16.14
N ASP A 2 -32.77 10.63 -15.59
CA ASP A 2 -31.55 10.25 -14.86
C ASP A 2 -32.00 9.78 -13.47
N ASP A 3 -31.92 8.48 -13.24
CA ASP A 3 -32.04 7.90 -11.90
C ASP A 3 -30.91 8.44 -11.03
N VAL A 4 -31.19 9.50 -10.29
CA VAL A 4 -30.36 9.95 -9.18
C VAL A 4 -30.46 8.87 -8.11
N LYS A 5 -29.56 7.89 -8.15
CA LYS A 5 -29.35 6.96 -7.01
C LYS A 5 -28.96 7.82 -5.82
N GLU A 6 -29.87 7.96 -4.86
CA GLU A 6 -29.54 8.53 -3.55
C GLU A 6 -28.35 7.75 -3.00
N LYS A 7 -27.22 8.45 -2.84
CA LYS A 7 -26.09 7.90 -2.12
C LYS A 7 -26.51 7.84 -0.65
N VAL A 8 -26.90 6.65 -0.20
CA VAL A 8 -27.02 6.38 1.24
C VAL A 8 -25.62 6.52 1.81
N GLN A 9 -25.34 7.63 2.47
CA GLN A 9 -24.13 7.84 3.22
C GLN A 9 -24.42 7.43 4.67
N ASP A 10 -23.75 6.37 5.14
CA ASP A 10 -23.67 6.05 6.56
C ASP A 10 -23.02 7.23 7.29
N PRO A 11 -23.68 7.88 8.27
CA PRO A 11 -23.08 8.95 9.05
C PRO A 11 -21.92 8.37 9.88
N LEU A 12 -20.70 8.79 9.57
CA LEU A 12 -19.50 8.34 10.28
C LEU A 12 -19.18 9.28 11.44
N ILE A 13 -18.94 8.69 12.61
CA ILE A 13 -18.45 9.38 13.80
C ILE A 13 -16.92 9.22 13.84
N GLU A 14 -16.22 10.35 13.85
CA GLU A 14 -14.77 10.38 14.02
C GLU A 14 -14.42 10.07 15.48
N VAL A 15 -13.55 9.10 15.71
CA VAL A 15 -13.06 8.72 17.03
C VAL A 15 -11.54 8.69 17.06
N ASN A 16 -10.95 9.24 18.12
CA ASN A 16 -9.52 9.25 18.35
C ASN A 16 -9.12 8.13 19.31
N LEU A 17 -8.28 7.20 18.86
CA LEU A 17 -7.74 6.10 19.66
C LEU A 17 -6.40 6.46 20.33
N GLY A 18 -5.77 7.56 19.91
CA GLY A 18 -4.51 8.08 20.41
C GLY A 18 -4.67 9.15 21.52
N THR A 19 -3.65 9.99 21.66
CA THR A 19 -3.64 11.15 22.56
C THR A 19 -4.08 12.42 21.83
N LYS A 20 -4.11 13.56 22.52
CA LYS A 20 -4.38 14.86 21.91
C LYS A 20 -3.22 15.35 21.05
N GLU A 21 -1.99 14.97 21.43
CA GLU A 21 -0.75 15.32 20.73
C GLU A 21 -0.46 14.39 19.56
N ASP A 22 -0.84 13.11 19.71
CA ASP A 22 -0.68 12.06 18.69
C ASP A 22 -2.05 11.45 18.38
N GLN A 23 -2.71 12.05 17.39
CA GLN A 23 -4.07 11.69 16.99
C GLN A 23 -4.06 10.44 16.11
N GLN A 24 -4.72 9.39 16.59
CA GLN A 24 -4.94 8.14 15.90
C GLN A 24 -6.43 8.01 15.54
N VAL A 25 -6.80 8.63 14.44
CA VAL A 25 -8.20 8.79 14.06
C VAL A 25 -8.72 7.59 13.27
N THR A 26 -9.91 7.12 13.63
CA THR A 26 -10.71 6.16 12.88
C THR A 26 -12.17 6.59 12.83
N PHE A 27 -13.01 5.87 12.07
CA PHE A 27 -14.40 6.21 11.89
C PHE A 27 -15.29 5.03 12.27
N VAL A 28 -16.39 5.32 12.96
CA VAL A 28 -17.39 4.34 13.40
C VAL A 28 -18.76 4.80 12.90
N SER A 29 -19.61 3.87 12.48
CA SER A 29 -20.96 4.16 12.02
C SER A 29 -21.81 4.85 13.08
N GLY A 30 -22.50 5.93 12.73
CA GLY A 30 -23.46 6.62 13.58
C GLY A 30 -24.80 5.90 13.73
N HIS A 31 -25.04 4.82 12.99
CA HIS A 31 -26.23 3.99 13.10
C HIS A 31 -26.12 2.89 14.18
N LEU A 32 -24.95 2.69 14.77
CA LEU A 32 -24.76 1.71 15.82
C LEU A 32 -25.52 2.10 17.09
N GLY A 33 -26.15 1.12 17.73
CA GLY A 33 -26.71 1.31 19.06
C GLY A 33 -25.64 1.59 20.11
N PRO A 34 -26.00 2.21 21.27
CA PRO A 34 -25.02 2.57 22.31
C PRO A 34 -24.17 1.38 22.79
N GLU A 35 -24.79 0.22 22.99
CA GLU A 35 -24.08 -0.99 23.45
C GLU A 35 -23.10 -1.53 22.39
N GLU A 36 -23.47 -1.49 21.10
CA GLU A 36 -22.63 -1.93 20.01
C GLU A 36 -21.45 -0.96 19.83
N PHE A 37 -21.72 0.34 19.91
CA PHE A 37 -20.71 1.37 19.86
C PHE A 37 -19.66 1.18 20.97
N ASP A 38 -20.10 0.99 22.22
CA ASP A 38 -19.19 0.79 23.36
C ASP A 38 -18.35 -0.49 23.22
N LYS A 39 -18.93 -1.57 22.70
CA LYS A 39 -18.19 -2.81 22.43
C LYS A 39 -17.10 -2.59 21.39
N ILE A 40 -17.44 -1.92 20.28
CA ILE A 40 -16.48 -1.62 19.21
C ILE A 40 -15.39 -0.70 19.74
N MET A 41 -15.73 0.36 20.48
CA MET A 41 -14.74 1.27 21.05
C MET A 41 -13.80 0.58 22.05
N THR A 42 -14.32 -0.33 22.86
CA THR A 42 -13.52 -1.14 23.78
C THR A 42 -12.54 -2.04 23.01
N PHE A 43 -13.01 -2.69 21.95
CA PHE A 43 -12.19 -3.52 21.07
C PHE A 43 -11.08 -2.69 20.39
N LEU A 44 -11.44 -1.59 19.73
CA LEU A 44 -10.49 -0.74 19.01
C LEU A 44 -9.39 -0.17 19.93
N ARG A 45 -9.76 0.24 21.15
CA ARG A 45 -8.79 0.75 22.15
C ARG A 45 -7.86 -0.34 22.68
N ARG A 46 -8.38 -1.56 22.88
CA ARG A 46 -7.59 -2.71 23.34
C ARG A 46 -6.55 -3.11 22.30
N ASP A 47 -6.98 -3.17 21.04
CA ASP A 47 -6.18 -3.72 19.94
C ASP A 47 -5.61 -2.61 19.02
N LYS A 48 -5.53 -1.37 19.49
CA LYS A 48 -5.03 -0.21 18.73
C LYS A 48 -3.64 -0.42 18.12
N ASN A 49 -2.80 -1.23 18.76
CA ASN A 49 -1.44 -1.54 18.29
C ASN A 49 -1.42 -2.48 17.08
N CYS A 50 -2.58 -3.01 16.64
CA CYS A 50 -2.73 -3.75 15.39
C CYS A 50 -2.83 -2.82 14.16
N PHE A 51 -3.02 -1.50 14.39
CA PHE A 51 -3.08 -0.50 13.34
C PHE A 51 -1.76 0.26 13.26
N ALA A 52 -1.40 0.69 12.05
CA ALA A 52 -0.23 1.52 11.81
C ALA A 52 -0.66 2.88 11.26
N TRP A 53 -0.21 3.96 11.87
CA TRP A 53 -0.47 5.34 11.43
C TRP A 53 0.72 5.98 10.74
N ASP A 54 1.95 5.42 10.95
CA ASP A 54 3.16 5.85 10.25
C ASP A 54 4.04 4.63 9.89
N TYR A 55 4.96 4.83 8.96
CA TYR A 55 5.83 3.77 8.41
C TYR A 55 6.63 2.97 9.45
N PRO A 56 7.19 3.57 10.52
CA PRO A 56 7.91 2.81 11.54
C PRO A 56 7.06 1.82 12.34
N GLU A 57 5.73 1.98 12.32
CA GLU A 57 4.79 1.10 13.02
C GLU A 57 4.41 -0.12 12.19
N LEU A 58 4.72 -0.11 10.88
CA LEU A 58 4.44 -1.23 9.99
C LEU A 58 5.37 -2.40 10.32
N SER A 59 4.78 -3.53 10.68
CA SER A 59 5.51 -4.79 10.82
C SER A 59 5.71 -5.44 9.46
N GLU A 60 6.93 -5.91 9.21
CA GLU A 60 7.29 -6.57 7.97
C GLU A 60 6.85 -8.04 7.97
N LEU A 61 6.42 -8.54 6.83
CA LEU A 61 6.13 -9.95 6.65
C LEU A 61 7.44 -10.75 6.52
N SER A 62 7.44 -11.94 7.11
CA SER A 62 8.60 -12.82 7.01
C SER A 62 8.94 -13.15 5.56
N ARG A 63 10.22 -12.99 5.17
CA ARG A 63 10.74 -13.40 3.86
C ARG A 63 10.49 -14.87 3.54
N LYS A 64 10.34 -15.73 4.57
CA LYS A 64 9.99 -17.15 4.39
C LYS A 64 8.54 -17.33 3.92
N LEU A 65 7.66 -16.39 4.25
CA LEU A 65 6.26 -16.43 3.83
C LEU A 65 6.12 -15.93 2.40
N VAL A 66 6.71 -14.76 2.11
CA VAL A 66 6.59 -14.10 0.81
C VAL A 66 7.77 -13.18 0.53
N GLU A 67 8.21 -13.16 -0.71
CA GLU A 67 9.09 -12.16 -1.29
C GLU A 67 8.59 -11.79 -2.69
N HIS A 68 8.72 -10.53 -3.04
CA HIS A 68 8.45 -10.11 -4.41
C HIS A 68 9.69 -10.31 -5.29
N ARG A 69 9.55 -11.03 -6.40
CA ARG A 69 10.63 -11.31 -7.35
C ARG A 69 10.41 -10.58 -8.66
N LEU A 70 11.48 -9.99 -9.19
CA LEU A 70 11.51 -9.31 -10.47
C LEU A 70 12.18 -10.18 -11.53
N LEU A 71 11.40 -11.11 -12.08
CA LEU A 71 11.84 -11.94 -13.19
C LEU A 71 11.97 -11.09 -14.45
N ILE A 72 13.07 -11.25 -15.17
CA ILE A 72 13.30 -10.57 -16.45
C ILE A 72 13.17 -11.59 -17.59
N LYS A 73 12.34 -11.27 -18.58
CA LYS A 73 12.18 -12.05 -19.80
C LYS A 73 13.51 -12.16 -20.54
N LYS A 74 13.77 -13.32 -21.13
CA LYS A 74 14.95 -13.54 -21.96
C LYS A 74 15.03 -12.50 -23.09
N GLY A 75 16.21 -11.91 -23.27
CA GLY A 75 16.47 -10.91 -24.34
C GLY A 75 16.22 -9.46 -23.95
N PHE A 76 15.66 -9.18 -22.76
CA PHE A 76 15.58 -7.81 -22.25
C PHE A 76 16.91 -7.41 -21.58
N LEU A 77 17.40 -6.24 -21.96
CA LEU A 77 18.59 -5.64 -21.37
C LEU A 77 18.21 -4.58 -20.35
N PRO A 78 19.06 -4.35 -19.32
CA PRO A 78 18.91 -3.24 -18.41
C PRO A 78 18.77 -1.90 -19.12
N PHE A 79 17.98 -1.00 -18.54
CA PHE A 79 17.71 0.30 -19.11
C PHE A 79 17.82 1.41 -18.09
N GLN A 80 18.52 2.48 -18.42
CA GLN A 80 18.62 3.68 -17.59
C GLN A 80 17.85 4.82 -18.23
N GLN A 81 16.81 5.30 -17.57
CA GLN A 81 16.02 6.44 -18.02
C GLN A 81 16.86 7.73 -17.98
N ALA A 82 16.72 8.59 -18.98
CA ALA A 82 17.34 9.92 -18.99
C ALA A 82 16.81 10.77 -17.81
N PRO A 83 17.66 11.60 -17.17
CA PRO A 83 17.26 12.43 -16.04
C PRO A 83 16.10 13.37 -16.39
N ARG A 84 15.16 13.53 -15.46
CA ARG A 84 14.08 14.53 -15.55
C ARG A 84 14.43 15.77 -14.72
N ARG A 85 14.14 16.94 -15.27
CA ARG A 85 14.25 18.21 -14.53
C ARG A 85 13.03 18.37 -13.63
N MET A 86 13.25 18.84 -12.41
CA MET A 86 12.18 19.15 -11.45
C MET A 86 12.35 20.56 -10.90
N ALA A 87 11.24 21.17 -10.50
CA ALA A 87 11.24 22.50 -9.89
C ALA A 87 11.84 22.46 -8.47
N THR A 88 12.55 23.51 -8.08
CA THR A 88 13.29 23.56 -6.81
C THR A 88 12.41 23.45 -5.57
N ASN A 89 11.20 24.04 -5.60
CA ASN A 89 10.25 23.99 -4.49
C ASN A 89 9.74 22.56 -4.19
N ILE A 90 9.73 21.69 -5.20
CA ILE A 90 9.32 20.28 -5.05
C ILE A 90 10.49 19.46 -4.49
N THR A 91 11.71 19.81 -4.83
CA THR A 91 12.92 19.08 -4.41
C THR A 91 13.06 18.99 -2.89
N LEU A 92 12.71 20.03 -2.14
CA LEU A 92 12.75 20.02 -0.67
C LEU A 92 11.77 18.99 -0.10
N LYS A 93 10.52 18.98 -0.57
CA LYS A 93 9.51 18.01 -0.15
C LYS A 93 9.90 16.57 -0.51
N ILE A 94 10.55 16.38 -1.66
CA ILE A 94 11.08 15.08 -2.06
C ILE A 94 12.17 14.63 -1.09
N LYS A 95 13.08 15.54 -0.69
CA LYS A 95 14.15 15.21 0.25
C LYS A 95 13.59 14.73 1.59
N GLU A 96 12.61 15.43 2.15
CA GLU A 96 11.94 15.03 3.39
C GLU A 96 11.31 13.63 3.29
N GLU A 97 10.63 13.34 2.17
CA GLU A 97 10.02 12.02 1.97
C GLU A 97 11.07 10.92 1.77
N ILE A 98 12.15 11.16 1.04
CA ILE A 98 13.26 10.22 0.90
C ILE A 98 13.90 9.93 2.26
N GLU A 99 14.14 10.94 3.09
CA GLU A 99 14.68 10.76 4.45
C GLU A 99 13.73 9.93 5.32
N ARG A 100 12.40 10.09 5.15
CA ARG A 100 11.40 9.30 5.85
C ARG A 100 11.43 7.83 5.42
N LEU A 101 11.51 7.56 4.11
CA LEU A 101 11.61 6.21 3.56
C LEU A 101 12.92 5.51 3.96
N VAL A 102 14.04 6.25 4.01
CA VAL A 102 15.33 5.71 4.48
C VAL A 102 15.27 5.35 5.97
N ARG A 103 14.68 6.23 6.81
CA ARG A 103 14.51 5.94 8.25
C ARG A 103 13.61 4.74 8.51
N ALA A 104 12.60 4.54 7.67
CA ALA A 104 11.74 3.35 7.73
C ALA A 104 12.41 2.08 7.21
N GLY A 105 13.61 2.15 6.62
CA GLY A 105 14.28 1.00 6.03
C GLY A 105 13.70 0.52 4.69
N PHE A 106 12.77 1.28 4.10
CA PHE A 106 12.10 0.89 2.86
C PHE A 106 12.98 1.04 1.63
N ILE A 107 13.91 1.99 1.67
CA ILE A 107 14.89 2.24 0.62
C ILE A 107 16.29 2.35 1.21
N ARG A 108 17.29 2.06 0.39
CA ARG A 108 18.71 2.25 0.72
C ARG A 108 19.47 2.92 -0.43
N PRO A 109 20.64 3.54 -0.18
CA PRO A 109 21.46 4.11 -1.25
C PRO A 109 21.88 3.03 -2.26
N ALA A 110 21.73 3.33 -3.55
CA ALA A 110 22.08 2.44 -4.65
C ALA A 110 23.44 2.80 -5.26
N ARG A 111 24.23 1.75 -5.63
CA ARG A 111 25.50 1.87 -6.34
C ARG A 111 25.55 0.84 -7.48
N TYR A 112 26.35 1.12 -8.52
CA TYR A 112 26.56 0.19 -9.66
C TYR A 112 25.26 -0.22 -10.34
N ILE A 113 24.47 0.79 -10.71
CA ILE A 113 23.10 0.64 -11.16
C ILE A 113 23.04 0.23 -12.62
N GLU A 114 22.37 -0.86 -12.94
CA GLU A 114 22.05 -1.31 -14.29
C GLU A 114 20.67 -0.83 -14.75
N TRP A 115 19.65 -1.04 -13.91
CA TRP A 115 18.29 -0.56 -14.11
C TRP A 115 18.10 0.75 -13.34
N LEU A 116 17.76 1.84 -14.04
CA LEU A 116 17.58 3.14 -13.40
C LEU A 116 16.27 3.80 -13.84
N SER A 117 15.36 3.94 -12.90
CA SER A 117 14.07 4.59 -13.10
C SER A 117 14.08 6.05 -12.62
N ASN A 118 13.21 6.88 -13.18
CA ASN A 118 13.00 8.23 -12.69
C ASN A 118 11.89 8.26 -11.63
N MET A 119 12.03 9.18 -10.71
CA MET A 119 10.97 9.54 -9.80
C MET A 119 9.93 10.41 -10.52
N VAL A 120 8.66 10.21 -10.17
CA VAL A 120 7.51 11.04 -10.56
C VAL A 120 6.79 11.47 -9.30
N HIS A 121 6.49 12.74 -9.18
CA HIS A 121 5.73 13.26 -8.05
C HIS A 121 4.28 13.56 -8.45
N VAL A 122 3.37 13.28 -7.54
CA VAL A 122 1.95 13.63 -7.68
C VAL A 122 1.53 14.38 -6.43
N VAL A 123 0.96 15.57 -6.62
CA VAL A 123 0.38 16.33 -5.50
C VAL A 123 -1.07 15.87 -5.32
N LYS A 124 -1.40 15.30 -4.17
CA LYS A 124 -2.77 14.91 -3.82
C LYS A 124 -3.64 16.15 -3.62
N LYS A 125 -4.97 16.01 -3.70
CA LYS A 125 -5.95 17.10 -3.46
C LYS A 125 -5.76 17.80 -2.11
N ASN A 126 -5.27 17.08 -1.10
CA ASN A 126 -4.94 17.62 0.24
C ASN A 126 -3.55 18.28 0.33
N GLY A 127 -2.86 18.53 -0.79
CA GLY A 127 -1.55 19.17 -0.84
C GLY A 127 -0.36 18.26 -0.47
N LYS A 128 -0.62 17.03 0.00
CA LYS A 128 0.46 16.06 0.30
C LYS A 128 1.12 15.57 -0.98
N LEU A 129 2.45 15.47 -0.95
CA LEU A 129 3.24 14.91 -2.05
C LEU A 129 3.20 13.38 -1.98
N ARG A 130 2.91 12.75 -3.12
CA ARG A 130 3.11 11.32 -3.31
C ARG A 130 4.25 11.11 -4.30
N ILE A 131 5.24 10.31 -3.89
CA ILE A 131 6.34 9.90 -4.76
C ILE A 131 5.97 8.57 -5.40
N CYS A 132 6.08 8.52 -6.72
CA CYS A 132 5.95 7.31 -7.52
C CYS A 132 7.24 7.10 -8.31
N ILE A 133 7.57 5.87 -8.64
CA ILE A 133 8.71 5.55 -9.48
C ILE A 133 8.20 5.05 -10.84
N ASP A 134 8.83 5.52 -11.90
CA ASP A 134 8.49 5.15 -13.27
C ASP A 134 9.08 3.79 -13.65
N PHE A 135 8.48 2.73 -13.17
CA PHE A 135 8.92 1.35 -13.44
C PHE A 135 8.50 0.81 -14.81
N ARG A 136 8.10 1.64 -15.78
CA ARG A 136 7.62 1.17 -17.09
C ARG A 136 8.59 0.24 -17.79
N ASN A 137 9.88 0.56 -17.78
CA ASN A 137 10.89 -0.24 -18.47
C ASN A 137 11.04 -1.64 -17.85
N ILE A 138 11.18 -1.74 -16.54
CA ILE A 138 11.27 -3.03 -15.85
C ILE A 138 9.95 -3.79 -15.93
N ASN A 139 8.80 -3.11 -15.87
CA ASN A 139 7.48 -3.72 -16.02
C ASN A 139 7.28 -4.36 -17.42
N MET A 140 7.81 -3.74 -18.47
CA MET A 140 7.81 -4.34 -19.83
C MET A 140 8.69 -5.60 -19.89
N ALA A 141 9.83 -5.57 -19.21
CA ALA A 141 10.75 -6.69 -19.13
C ALA A 141 10.24 -7.84 -18.25
N THR A 142 9.37 -7.57 -17.29
CA THR A 142 8.83 -8.56 -16.37
C THR A 142 7.66 -9.33 -17.01
N PRO A 143 7.63 -10.69 -16.98
CA PRO A 143 6.47 -11.46 -17.39
C PRO A 143 5.27 -11.16 -16.49
N LYS A 144 4.05 -11.36 -16.99
CA LYS A 144 2.83 -11.27 -16.18
C LYS A 144 2.73 -12.50 -15.29
N ASP A 145 2.36 -12.30 -14.04
CA ASP A 145 1.91 -13.37 -13.14
C ASP A 145 0.40 -13.57 -13.38
N GLU A 146 0.01 -14.79 -13.75
CA GLU A 146 -1.38 -15.14 -14.04
C GLU A 146 -2.14 -15.56 -12.76
N TYR A 147 -1.71 -15.10 -11.59
CA TYR A 147 -2.44 -15.33 -10.35
C TYR A 147 -3.88 -14.81 -10.47
N PRO A 148 -4.89 -15.64 -10.14
CA PRO A 148 -6.28 -15.22 -10.23
C PRO A 148 -6.57 -14.15 -9.18
N MET A 149 -6.83 -12.93 -9.67
CA MET A 149 -7.23 -11.82 -8.80
C MET A 149 -8.73 -11.93 -8.51
N PRO A 150 -9.18 -11.58 -7.30
CA PRO A 150 -10.59 -11.48 -6.98
C PRO A 150 -11.33 -10.54 -7.94
N VAL A 151 -12.60 -10.77 -8.17
CA VAL A 151 -13.47 -9.90 -8.96
C VAL A 151 -14.26 -9.01 -8.00
N ALA A 152 -14.07 -7.69 -8.10
CA ALA A 152 -14.66 -6.74 -7.15
C ALA A 152 -16.20 -6.86 -7.05
N ASP A 153 -16.90 -7.06 -8.17
CA ASP A 153 -18.35 -7.20 -8.19
C ASP A 153 -18.82 -8.41 -7.38
N LEU A 154 -18.09 -9.54 -7.45
CA LEU A 154 -18.41 -10.73 -6.67
C LEU A 154 -18.20 -10.50 -5.17
N LEU A 155 -17.17 -9.75 -4.79
CA LEU A 155 -16.93 -9.41 -3.38
C LEU A 155 -18.03 -8.52 -2.79
N VAL A 156 -18.60 -7.62 -3.60
CA VAL A 156 -19.77 -6.82 -3.20
C VAL A 156 -20.99 -7.72 -2.96
N ASP A 157 -21.21 -8.70 -3.82
CA ASP A 157 -22.29 -9.67 -3.64
C ASP A 157 -22.07 -10.52 -2.38
N ASP A 158 -20.85 -10.96 -2.11
CA ASP A 158 -20.47 -11.79 -0.97
C ASP A 158 -20.62 -11.08 0.40
N VAL A 159 -20.60 -9.75 0.44
CA VAL A 159 -20.84 -8.96 1.65
C VAL A 159 -22.29 -8.48 1.77
N SER A 160 -23.08 -8.65 0.72
CA SER A 160 -24.50 -8.30 0.72
C SER A 160 -25.29 -9.13 1.72
N GLY A 161 -26.13 -8.49 2.52
CA GLY A 161 -26.97 -9.15 3.52
C GLY A 161 -26.37 -9.24 4.93
N TYR A 162 -25.13 -8.87 5.13
CA TYR A 162 -24.55 -8.72 6.47
C TYR A 162 -24.97 -7.37 7.09
N LYS A 163 -25.20 -7.37 8.41
CA LYS A 163 -25.70 -6.19 9.12
C LYS A 163 -24.62 -5.16 9.40
N VAL A 164 -23.42 -5.62 9.68
CA VAL A 164 -22.28 -4.76 10.00
C VAL A 164 -21.10 -5.13 9.11
N LEU A 165 -20.52 -4.12 8.49
CA LEU A 165 -19.31 -4.25 7.70
C LEU A 165 -18.21 -3.36 8.30
N SER A 166 -17.02 -3.91 8.46
CA SER A 166 -15.83 -3.15 8.88
C SER A 166 -14.85 -3.09 7.72
N PHE A 167 -14.56 -1.87 7.27
CA PHE A 167 -13.62 -1.63 6.19
C PHE A 167 -12.25 -1.28 6.77
N MET A 168 -11.23 -1.99 6.32
CA MET A 168 -9.85 -1.74 6.70
C MET A 168 -9.01 -1.54 5.44
N ASP A 169 -8.16 -0.52 5.45
CA ASP A 169 -7.16 -0.26 4.41
C ASP A 169 -5.84 -0.90 4.87
N GLY A 170 -5.26 -1.72 4.03
CA GLY A 170 -3.93 -2.30 4.26
C GLY A 170 -2.81 -1.27 4.14
N HIS A 171 -2.96 -0.11 4.78
CA HIS A 171 -2.10 1.06 4.75
C HIS A 171 -0.63 0.75 4.42
N ALA A 172 -0.19 1.15 3.22
CA ALA A 172 1.14 0.80 2.69
C ALA A 172 1.48 -0.71 2.75
N GLY A 173 0.46 -1.59 2.72
CA GLY A 173 0.61 -3.05 2.86
C GLY A 173 1.65 -3.66 1.93
N TYR A 174 1.84 -3.10 0.74
CA TYR A 174 2.91 -3.51 -0.16
C TYR A 174 4.31 -3.36 0.46
N ASN A 175 4.51 -2.35 1.28
CA ASN A 175 5.80 -2.10 1.93
C ASN A 175 6.09 -3.09 3.07
N GLN A 176 5.14 -3.96 3.44
CA GLN A 176 5.38 -5.07 4.37
C GLN A 176 6.06 -6.26 3.68
N ILE A 177 6.06 -6.31 2.36
CA ILE A 177 6.66 -7.40 1.58
C ILE A 177 8.03 -6.97 1.07
N PHE A 178 9.04 -7.76 1.36
CA PHE A 178 10.40 -7.54 0.86
C PHE A 178 10.53 -7.86 -0.63
N ILE A 179 11.35 -7.10 -1.32
CA ILE A 179 11.92 -7.50 -2.60
C ILE A 179 12.96 -8.59 -2.33
N ALA A 180 13.00 -9.64 -3.17
CA ALA A 180 14.07 -10.62 -3.11
C ALA A 180 15.43 -9.92 -3.24
N GLU A 181 16.38 -10.22 -2.36
CA GLU A 181 17.66 -9.49 -2.28
C GLU A 181 18.42 -9.48 -3.61
N SER A 182 18.31 -10.57 -4.39
CA SER A 182 18.86 -10.66 -5.75
C SER A 182 18.24 -9.70 -6.75
N ASP A 183 17.10 -9.08 -6.42
CA ASP A 183 16.31 -8.25 -7.33
C ASP A 183 16.23 -6.78 -6.88
N VAL A 184 16.64 -6.48 -5.65
CA VAL A 184 16.60 -5.12 -5.08
C VAL A 184 17.26 -4.09 -6.00
N HIS A 185 18.45 -4.39 -6.53
CA HIS A 185 19.20 -3.51 -7.44
C HIS A 185 18.44 -3.13 -8.73
N LYS A 186 17.43 -3.94 -9.15
CA LYS A 186 16.59 -3.67 -10.32
C LYS A 186 15.57 -2.56 -10.06
N THR A 187 15.32 -2.24 -8.79
CA THR A 187 14.35 -1.21 -8.36
C THR A 187 14.98 0.17 -8.22
N ALA A 188 16.24 0.33 -8.62
CA ALA A 188 16.96 1.57 -8.43
C ALA A 188 16.30 2.75 -9.13
N PHE A 189 16.28 3.88 -8.45
CA PHE A 189 15.71 5.11 -8.95
C PHE A 189 16.57 6.33 -8.62
N ARG A 190 16.40 7.36 -9.45
CA ARG A 190 17.11 8.64 -9.33
C ARG A 190 16.21 9.69 -8.71
N CYS A 191 16.73 10.34 -7.67
CA CYS A 191 16.15 11.55 -7.11
C CYS A 191 16.66 12.80 -7.84
N PRO A 192 15.93 13.92 -7.79
CA PRO A 192 16.37 15.17 -8.38
C PRO A 192 17.60 15.73 -7.67
N SER A 193 18.41 16.52 -8.41
CA SER A 193 19.58 17.24 -7.88
C SER A 193 20.60 16.32 -7.17
N SER A 194 21.11 16.74 -6.04
CA SER A 194 22.17 16.08 -5.26
C SER A 194 21.63 15.09 -4.21
N ILE A 195 20.32 14.79 -4.20
CA ILE A 195 19.72 13.86 -3.20
C ILE A 195 20.30 12.46 -3.39
N GLY A 196 20.53 12.02 -4.64
CA GLY A 196 21.21 10.77 -4.95
C GLY A 196 20.33 9.73 -5.63
N THR A 197 20.80 8.49 -5.55
CA THR A 197 20.14 7.30 -6.11
C THR A 197 19.88 6.30 -4.99
N PHE A 198 18.70 5.68 -5.04
CA PHE A 198 18.24 4.71 -4.04
C PHE A 198 17.63 3.51 -4.71
N GLU A 199 17.50 2.41 -3.98
CA GLU A 199 16.81 1.20 -4.40
C GLU A 199 15.83 0.76 -3.32
N TRP A 200 14.74 0.12 -3.73
CA TRP A 200 13.70 -0.36 -2.83
C TRP A 200 14.06 -1.71 -2.24
N VAL A 201 14.03 -1.81 -0.91
CA VAL A 201 14.22 -3.04 -0.14
C VAL A 201 12.88 -3.77 0.02
N VAL A 202 11.81 -3.00 0.16
CA VAL A 202 10.43 -3.50 0.22
C VAL A 202 9.71 -3.25 -1.11
N MET A 203 8.59 -3.92 -1.33
CA MET A 203 7.84 -3.84 -2.57
C MET A 203 7.13 -2.49 -2.71
N PRO A 204 7.54 -1.62 -3.65
CA PRO A 204 6.86 -0.35 -3.88
C PRO A 204 5.62 -0.51 -4.73
N PHE A 205 4.77 0.51 -4.72
CA PHE A 205 3.69 0.63 -5.69
C PHE A 205 4.23 0.73 -7.13
N SER A 206 3.39 0.41 -8.09
CA SER A 206 3.65 0.46 -9.54
C SER A 206 4.59 -0.60 -10.13
N LEU A 207 5.12 -1.51 -9.35
CA LEU A 207 5.77 -2.71 -9.89
C LEU A 207 4.72 -3.68 -10.46
N LYS A 208 5.05 -4.27 -11.61
CA LYS A 208 4.25 -5.35 -12.19
C LYS A 208 4.19 -6.54 -11.23
N ASN A 209 3.02 -7.15 -11.14
CA ASN A 209 2.75 -8.31 -10.28
C ASN A 209 2.77 -8.01 -8.76
N ALA A 210 2.94 -6.75 -8.32
CA ALA A 210 2.89 -6.41 -6.91
C ALA A 210 1.54 -6.81 -6.29
N GLY A 211 0.43 -6.47 -6.95
CA GLY A 211 -0.91 -6.89 -6.52
C GLY A 211 -1.06 -8.40 -6.40
N ALA A 212 -0.58 -9.15 -7.40
CA ALA A 212 -0.63 -10.62 -7.36
C ALA A 212 0.19 -11.22 -6.21
N THR A 213 1.38 -10.67 -5.95
CA THR A 213 2.22 -11.09 -4.82
C THR A 213 1.53 -10.80 -3.49
N TYR A 214 0.97 -9.60 -3.33
CA TYR A 214 0.25 -9.20 -2.12
C TYR A 214 -0.98 -10.07 -1.90
N GLN A 215 -1.84 -10.21 -2.91
CA GLN A 215 -3.06 -11.03 -2.82
C GLN A 215 -2.73 -12.50 -2.45
N ARG A 216 -1.68 -13.05 -3.05
CA ARG A 216 -1.22 -14.42 -2.73
C ARG A 216 -0.78 -14.54 -1.27
N ALA A 217 -0.06 -13.55 -0.75
CA ALA A 217 0.36 -13.51 0.65
C ALA A 217 -0.85 -13.46 1.58
N MET A 218 -1.79 -12.55 1.31
CA MET A 218 -3.00 -12.37 2.11
C MET A 218 -3.90 -13.62 2.07
N ASN A 219 -4.08 -14.23 0.89
CA ASN A 219 -4.83 -15.48 0.76
C ASN A 219 -4.17 -16.62 1.56
N SER A 220 -2.84 -16.62 1.67
CA SER A 220 -2.12 -17.62 2.49
C SER A 220 -2.28 -17.37 3.99
N ILE A 221 -2.27 -16.10 4.43
CA ILE A 221 -2.39 -15.72 5.84
C ILE A 221 -3.83 -15.95 6.33
N PHE A 222 -4.81 -15.56 5.54
CA PHE A 222 -6.22 -15.51 5.93
C PHE A 222 -7.08 -16.61 5.29
N HIS A 223 -6.47 -17.69 4.79
CA HIS A 223 -7.17 -18.75 4.02
C HIS A 223 -8.39 -19.34 4.75
N ASP A 224 -8.36 -19.47 6.09
CA ASP A 224 -9.46 -19.99 6.89
C ASP A 224 -10.59 -18.97 7.12
N MET A 225 -10.33 -17.68 6.89
CA MET A 225 -11.22 -16.57 7.21
C MET A 225 -11.90 -15.99 5.98
N ILE A 226 -11.20 -15.98 4.84
CA ILE A 226 -11.72 -15.45 3.56
C ILE A 226 -12.94 -16.28 3.14
N GLY A 227 -13.98 -15.61 2.65
CA GLY A 227 -15.26 -16.22 2.27
C GLY A 227 -16.21 -16.47 3.44
N LYS A 228 -15.71 -16.54 4.69
CA LYS A 228 -16.53 -16.78 5.89
C LYS A 228 -16.79 -15.51 6.69
N TYR A 229 -15.73 -14.84 7.09
CA TYR A 229 -15.76 -13.68 7.97
C TYR A 229 -15.24 -12.41 7.33
N MET A 230 -14.50 -12.55 6.25
CA MET A 230 -13.89 -11.42 5.56
C MET A 230 -13.77 -11.67 4.07
N GLU A 231 -13.75 -10.57 3.33
CA GLU A 231 -13.37 -10.52 1.93
C GLU A 231 -12.17 -9.59 1.75
N MET A 232 -11.39 -9.85 0.71
CA MET A 232 -10.16 -9.12 0.50
C MET A 232 -9.90 -8.86 -0.99
N TYR A 233 -9.66 -7.60 -1.30
CA TYR A 233 -9.28 -7.16 -2.65
C TYR A 233 -8.05 -6.28 -2.57
N ILE A 234 -6.89 -6.89 -2.77
CA ILE A 234 -5.59 -6.19 -2.65
C ILE A 234 -5.49 -5.53 -1.26
N ASP A 235 -5.46 -4.19 -1.20
CA ASP A 235 -5.30 -3.42 0.04
C ASP A 235 -6.62 -3.28 0.82
N ASP A 236 -7.77 -3.51 0.19
CA ASP A 236 -9.08 -3.36 0.79
C ASP A 236 -9.54 -4.65 1.47
N ILE A 237 -9.80 -4.58 2.76
CA ILE A 237 -10.29 -5.69 3.58
C ILE A 237 -11.65 -5.33 4.12
N VAL A 238 -12.62 -6.23 3.94
CA VAL A 238 -13.96 -6.10 4.50
C VAL A 238 -14.23 -7.25 5.45
N VAL A 239 -14.43 -6.94 6.73
CA VAL A 239 -14.91 -7.91 7.72
C VAL A 239 -16.42 -7.81 7.81
N LYS A 240 -17.10 -8.94 7.81
CA LYS A 240 -18.56 -9.07 7.74
C LYS A 240 -19.11 -9.84 8.95
N SER A 241 -20.19 -9.31 9.55
CA SER A 241 -20.87 -9.93 10.70
C SER A 241 -22.39 -9.73 10.67
#